data_5232aafd36314bf23b527f84c3bedce8
#
_entry.id   5232aafd36314bf23b527f84c3bedce8
#
_cell.length_a   1.000
_cell.length_b   1.000
_cell.length_c   1.000
_cell.angle_alpha   90.00
_cell.angle_beta   90.00
_cell.angle_gamma   90.00
#
_symmetry.space_group_name_H-M   'P 1'
#
loop_
_entity.id
_entity.type
_entity.pdbx_description
1 polymer ?
#
loop_
_entity_poly.entity_id
_entity_poly.type
_entity_poly.pdbx_seq_one_letter_code
_entity_poly.pdbx_strand_id
1 'polypeptide(L)'
;MVVFMEQEVKRPWGTYQTILRGETFQVKKIVVYPNSQLSLQSHNHRSEHWIIVEGEGTVTLGEETIKLNKDQNVYIPVKEKHRMSNFTDRLSENS
;
A
#
# COMPACT_ATOMS: atom_id res chain seq x y z
N MET A 1 -16.12 -23.12 15.96
CA MET A 1 -15.36 -22.46 14.89
C MET A 1 -14.48 -21.37 15.48
N VAL A 2 -13.25 -21.36 15.10
CA VAL A 2 -12.33 -20.32 15.55
C VAL A 2 -12.05 -19.38 14.39
N VAL A 3 -12.22 -18.09 14.63
CA VAL A 3 -11.93 -17.06 13.64
C VAL A 3 -10.71 -16.29 14.09
N PHE A 4 -9.69 -16.26 13.23
CA PHE A 4 -8.49 -15.47 13.48
C PHE A 4 -8.54 -14.18 12.66
N MET A 5 -8.43 -13.07 13.34
CA MET A 5 -8.21 -11.78 12.70
C MET A 5 -6.72 -11.48 12.78
N GLU A 6 -6.12 -11.15 11.65
CA GLU A 6 -4.72 -10.76 11.64
C GLU A 6 -4.58 -9.38 12.27
N GLN A 7 -3.55 -9.25 13.09
CA GLN A 7 -3.31 -8.01 13.80
C GLN A 7 -2.69 -6.96 12.90
N GLU A 8 -2.92 -5.72 13.25
CA GLU A 8 -2.23 -4.60 12.63
C GLU A 8 -0.74 -4.66 12.96
N VAL A 9 0.09 -4.54 11.95
CA VAL A 9 1.54 -4.53 12.08
C VAL A 9 2.03 -3.09 12.00
N LYS A 10 2.81 -2.68 13.00
CA LYS A 10 3.36 -1.32 13.06
C LYS A 10 4.75 -1.28 12.46
N ARG A 11 5.02 -0.21 11.73
CA ARG A 11 6.31 0.09 11.12
C ARG A 11 6.63 1.58 11.33
N PRO A 12 7.89 2.00 11.20
CA PRO A 12 8.22 3.43 11.33
C PRO A 12 7.44 4.34 10.38
N TRP A 13 7.09 3.85 9.20
CA TRP A 13 6.37 4.62 8.19
C TRP A 13 4.84 4.55 8.32
N GLY A 14 4.31 3.68 9.16
CA GLY A 14 2.87 3.52 9.29
C GLY A 14 2.47 2.15 9.78
N THR A 15 1.36 1.63 9.26
CA THR A 15 0.83 0.33 9.66
C THR A 15 0.33 -0.44 8.46
N TYR A 16 0.25 -1.76 8.59
CA TYR A 16 -0.49 -2.57 7.62
C TYR A 16 -1.23 -3.71 8.33
N GLN A 17 -2.30 -4.15 7.69
CA GLN A 17 -3.12 -5.24 8.19
C GLN A 17 -3.71 -6.01 7.02
N THR A 18 -3.59 -7.33 7.04
CA THR A 18 -4.28 -8.17 6.06
C THR A 18 -5.73 -8.33 6.49
N ILE A 19 -6.66 -7.90 5.66
CA ILE A 19 -8.09 -7.96 5.97
C ILE A 19 -8.80 -9.11 5.27
N LEU A 20 -8.21 -9.68 4.24
CA LEU A 20 -8.75 -10.84 3.54
C LEU A 20 -7.64 -11.65 2.90
N ARG A 21 -7.65 -12.96 3.11
CA ARG A 21 -6.78 -13.90 2.40
C ARG A 21 -7.61 -14.84 1.56
N GLY A 22 -7.36 -14.83 0.24
CA GLY A 22 -7.88 -15.84 -0.67
C GLY A 22 -6.78 -16.86 -1.02
N GLU A 23 -7.09 -17.81 -1.87
CA GLU A 23 -6.09 -18.81 -2.30
C GLU A 23 -5.00 -18.18 -3.19
N THR A 24 -5.39 -17.21 -4.01
CA THR A 24 -4.51 -16.59 -5.00
C THR A 24 -4.30 -15.09 -4.80
N PHE A 25 -4.90 -14.52 -3.75
CA PHE A 25 -4.84 -13.08 -3.52
C PHE A 25 -4.96 -12.76 -2.03
N GLN A 26 -4.58 -11.55 -1.65
CA GLN A 26 -4.89 -10.98 -0.34
C GLN A 26 -5.20 -9.50 -0.48
N VAL A 27 -6.00 -9.01 0.45
CA VAL A 27 -6.33 -7.59 0.56
C VAL A 27 -5.74 -7.05 1.85
N LYS A 28 -5.00 -5.96 1.75
CA LYS A 28 -4.37 -5.30 2.90
C LYS A 28 -4.84 -3.87 3.02
N LYS A 29 -4.98 -3.43 4.25
CA LYS A 29 -5.09 -2.00 4.57
C LYS A 29 -3.70 -1.51 4.95
N ILE A 30 -3.26 -0.42 4.33
CA ILE A 30 -1.96 0.20 4.60
C ILE A 30 -2.21 1.66 4.97
N VAL A 31 -1.66 2.08 6.10
CA VAL A 31 -1.70 3.48 6.55
C VAL A 31 -0.27 4.02 6.48
N VAL A 32 -0.07 5.12 5.78
CA VAL A 32 1.23 5.77 5.68
C VAL A 32 1.18 7.09 6.44
N TYR A 33 2.06 7.22 7.42
CA TYR A 33 2.12 8.43 8.25
C TYR A 33 2.60 9.63 7.45
N PRO A 34 2.29 10.85 7.91
CA PRO A 34 2.78 12.07 7.28
C PRO A 34 4.30 12.04 7.11
N ASN A 35 4.76 12.52 5.96
CA ASN A 35 6.18 12.62 5.63
C ASN A 35 6.96 11.31 5.78
N SER A 36 6.30 10.20 5.44
CA SER A 36 6.87 8.86 5.54
C SER A 36 6.69 8.11 4.22
N GLN A 37 7.46 7.06 4.05
CA GLN A 37 7.37 6.22 2.86
C GLN A 37 7.81 4.80 3.17
N LEU A 38 7.26 3.86 2.41
CA LEU A 38 7.71 2.47 2.44
C LEU A 38 9.06 2.35 1.75
N SER A 39 9.78 1.26 2.05
CA SER A 39 10.99 0.94 1.30
C SER A 39 10.65 0.62 -0.16
N LEU A 40 11.60 0.86 -1.05
CA LEU A 40 11.45 0.48 -2.45
C LEU A 40 11.51 -1.03 -2.56
N GLN A 41 10.51 -1.62 -3.23
CA GLN A 41 10.32 -3.05 -3.29
C GLN A 41 10.02 -3.51 -4.71
N SER A 42 10.25 -4.78 -4.97
CA SER A 42 9.75 -5.45 -6.15
C SER A 42 9.40 -6.90 -5.79
N HIS A 43 8.46 -7.49 -6.51
CA HIS A 43 8.01 -8.85 -6.24
C HIS A 43 8.04 -9.67 -7.52
N ASN A 44 8.59 -10.87 -7.43
CA ASN A 44 8.79 -11.72 -8.62
C ASN A 44 7.54 -12.48 -9.04
N HIS A 45 6.60 -12.70 -8.12
CA HIS A 45 5.48 -13.62 -8.33
C HIS A 45 4.12 -13.03 -8.04
N ARG A 46 4.05 -11.73 -7.72
CA ARG A 46 2.75 -11.08 -7.50
C ARG A 46 2.73 -9.69 -8.10
N SER A 47 1.56 -9.32 -8.57
CA SER A 47 1.21 -7.94 -8.90
C SER A 47 0.41 -7.36 -7.75
N GLU A 48 0.24 -6.05 -7.74
CA GLU A 48 -0.57 -5.37 -6.75
C GLU A 48 -1.44 -4.32 -7.43
N HIS A 49 -2.57 -4.03 -6.81
CA HIS A 49 -3.44 -2.96 -7.26
C HIS A 49 -3.72 -2.09 -6.04
N TRP A 50 -3.28 -0.85 -6.08
CA TRP A 50 -3.40 0.08 -4.96
C TRP A 50 -4.50 1.09 -5.23
N ILE A 51 -5.34 1.30 -4.22
CA ILE A 51 -6.44 2.27 -4.26
C ILE A 51 -6.28 3.18 -3.05
N ILE A 52 -6.33 4.49 -3.29
CA ILE A 52 -6.30 5.47 -2.20
C ILE A 52 -7.72 5.58 -1.64
N VAL A 53 -7.89 5.17 -0.40
CA VAL A 53 -9.19 5.20 0.28
C VAL A 53 -9.38 6.53 1.00
N GLU A 54 -8.30 7.09 1.53
CA GLU A 54 -8.34 8.33 2.31
C GLU A 54 -7.02 9.09 2.12
N GLY A 55 -7.11 10.40 1.96
CA GLY A 55 -5.94 11.26 1.78
C GLY A 55 -5.38 11.22 0.36
N GLU A 56 -4.06 11.43 0.26
CA GLU A 56 -3.35 11.32 -1.02
C GLU A 56 -2.03 10.59 -0.82
N GLY A 57 -1.51 10.02 -1.89
CA GLY A 57 -0.23 9.33 -1.86
C GLY A 57 0.55 9.58 -3.13
N THR A 58 1.84 9.36 -3.06
CA THR A 58 2.73 9.42 -4.22
C THR A 58 3.31 8.03 -4.42
N VAL A 59 3.11 7.49 -5.61
CA VAL A 59 3.60 6.16 -5.97
C VAL A 59 4.83 6.31 -6.84
N THR A 60 5.92 5.69 -6.43
CA THR A 60 7.07 5.48 -7.30
C THR A 60 6.86 4.15 -7.99
N LEU A 61 6.87 4.15 -9.32
CA LEU A 61 6.68 2.96 -10.14
C LEU A 61 7.76 2.95 -11.23
N GLY A 62 8.78 2.12 -11.04
CA GLY A 62 9.97 2.16 -11.86
C GLY A 62 10.63 3.53 -11.75
N GLU A 63 10.73 4.24 -12.86
CA GLU A 63 11.28 5.59 -12.91
C GLU A 63 10.21 6.68 -12.86
N GLU A 64 8.94 6.28 -12.81
CA GLU A 64 7.83 7.22 -12.79
C GLU A 64 7.40 7.54 -11.36
N THR A 65 6.89 8.76 -11.18
CA THR A 65 6.28 9.21 -9.94
C THR A 65 4.85 9.63 -10.24
N ILE A 66 3.90 9.00 -9.56
CA ILE A 66 2.47 9.21 -9.81
C ILE A 66 1.82 9.69 -8.53
N LYS A 67 1.16 10.84 -8.59
CA LYS A 67 0.38 11.35 -7.47
C LYS A 67 -1.05 10.83 -7.58
N LEU A 68 -1.53 10.20 -6.50
CA LEU A 68 -2.88 9.66 -6.41
C LEU A 68 -3.67 10.38 -5.33
N ASN A 69 -4.88 10.76 -5.66
CA ASN A 69 -5.86 11.29 -4.72
C ASN A 69 -6.87 10.21 -4.35
N LYS A 70 -7.73 10.53 -3.39
CA LYS A 70 -8.80 9.62 -2.96
C LYS A 70 -9.56 9.06 -4.16
N ASP A 71 -9.86 7.76 -4.12
CA ASP A 71 -10.57 6.96 -5.13
C ASP A 71 -9.77 6.70 -6.41
N GLN A 72 -8.55 7.19 -6.51
CA GLN A 72 -7.66 6.86 -7.62
C GLN A 72 -6.87 5.59 -7.30
N ASN A 73 -6.41 4.93 -8.35
CA ASN A 73 -5.75 3.64 -8.23
C ASN A 73 -4.58 3.53 -9.20
N VAL A 74 -3.71 2.55 -8.92
CA VAL A 74 -2.59 2.20 -9.78
C VAL A 74 -2.36 0.70 -9.76
N TYR A 75 -2.07 0.13 -10.92
CA TYR A 75 -1.67 -1.26 -11.04
C TYR A 75 -0.16 -1.37 -11.02
N ILE A 76 0.36 -2.27 -10.19
CA ILE A 76 1.79 -2.51 -10.05
C ILE A 76 2.10 -3.90 -10.58
N PRO A 77 2.75 -4.00 -11.77
CA PRO A 77 3.09 -5.28 -12.35
C PRO A 77 4.11 -6.06 -11.51
N VAL A 78 4.17 -7.36 -11.72
CA VAL A 78 5.26 -8.18 -11.16
C VAL A 78 6.60 -7.60 -11.58
N LYS A 79 7.60 -7.72 -10.71
CA LYS A 79 9.00 -7.31 -10.94
C LYS A 79 9.24 -5.80 -11.01
N GLU A 80 8.21 -4.98 -11.09
CA GLU A 80 8.39 -3.53 -11.14
C GLU A 80 8.72 -3.00 -9.75
N LYS A 81 9.74 -2.15 -9.65
CA LYS A 81 10.10 -1.49 -8.41
C LYS A 81 9.05 -0.46 -8.05
N HIS A 82 8.64 -0.45 -6.80
CA HIS A 82 7.57 0.44 -6.36
C HIS A 82 7.69 0.81 -4.89
N ARG A 83 7.13 1.96 -4.54
CA ARG A 83 6.91 2.38 -3.15
C ARG A 83 5.75 3.35 -3.08
N MET A 84 5.08 3.36 -1.93
CA MET A 84 4.13 4.39 -1.56
C MET A 84 4.82 5.40 -0.65
N SER A 85 4.57 6.68 -0.91
CA SER A 85 5.05 7.78 -0.07
C SER A 85 3.90 8.68 0.29
N ASN A 86 3.94 9.24 1.49
CA ASN A 86 3.02 10.27 1.92
C ASN A 86 3.84 11.54 2.21
N PHE A 87 3.84 12.46 1.28
CA PHE A 87 4.55 13.73 1.41
C PHE A 87 3.67 14.84 1.97
N THR A 88 2.49 14.49 2.48
CA THR A 88 1.57 15.44 3.11
C THR A 88 1.77 15.44 4.61
N ASP A 89 1.06 16.33 5.30
CA ASP A 89 0.97 16.36 6.76
C ASP A 89 -0.25 15.59 7.28
N ARG A 90 -0.87 14.74 6.43
CA ARG A 90 -2.06 13.94 6.75
C ARG A 90 -1.79 12.47 6.56
N LEU A 91 -2.59 11.63 7.24
CA LEU A 91 -2.56 10.18 7.01
C LEU A 91 -3.11 9.84 5.63
N SER A 92 -2.53 8.78 5.03
CA SER A 92 -3.04 8.16 3.81
C SER A 92 -3.39 6.71 4.10
N GLU A 93 -4.51 6.22 3.56
CA GLU A 93 -4.92 4.83 3.66
C GLU A 93 -5.04 4.22 2.26
N ASN A 94 -4.48 3.01 2.12
CA ASN A 94 -4.54 2.21 0.90
C ASN A 94 -5.18 0.87 1.21
N SER A 95 -5.86 0.31 0.25
CA SER A 95 -6.37 -1.06 0.37
C SER A 95 -6.00 -1.89 -0.84
#